data_f0091e9816219af572ddd3984daa670e
#
_entry.id   f0091e9816219af572ddd3984daa670e
#
_cell.length_a   1.000
_cell.length_b   1.000
_cell.length_c   1.000
_cell.angle_alpha   90.00
_cell.angle_beta   90.00
_cell.angle_gamma   90.00
#
_symmetry.space_group_name_H-M   'P 1'
#
loop_
_entity.id
_entity.type
_entity.pdbx_description
1 polymer ?
#
loop_
_entity_poly.entity_id
_entity_poly.type
_entity_poly.pdbx_seq_one_letter_code
_entity_poly.pdbx_strand_id
1 'polypeptide(L)'
;MMSTDGNVFDLSGMRGKSVLLYFQEGVTCQPCWDQAKDLATHSDQLRALGVDSVVTIASDPVDVMRRVAKDMSLSYPVLSDPDLAVSSAYHANDYGMMGRSRDGHSFVLVGPDGRIRWRADYGGAPDYTMYLPVPNLIADMRQGMRIPG
;
A
#
# COMPACT_ATOMS: atom_id res chain seq x y z
N MET A 1 -9.90 -1.61 -9.90
CA MET A 1 -9.04 -2.80 -9.70
C MET A 1 -9.84 -3.93 -9.08
N MET A 2 -9.56 -5.16 -9.49
CA MET A 2 -10.15 -6.35 -8.86
C MET A 2 -9.55 -6.57 -7.47
N SER A 3 -10.39 -6.92 -6.52
CA SER A 3 -10.00 -7.16 -5.14
C SER A 3 -10.08 -8.65 -4.79
N THR A 4 -9.25 -9.08 -3.85
CA THR A 4 -9.26 -10.46 -3.36
C THR A 4 -10.56 -10.83 -2.62
N ASP A 5 -11.37 -9.85 -2.24
CA ASP A 5 -12.69 -10.09 -1.65
C ASP A 5 -13.80 -10.31 -2.70
N GLY A 6 -13.45 -10.28 -3.98
CA GLY A 6 -14.39 -10.50 -5.09
C GLY A 6 -15.03 -9.23 -5.63
N ASN A 7 -14.79 -8.09 -5.02
CA ASN A 7 -15.37 -6.81 -5.44
C ASN A 7 -14.44 -6.06 -6.38
N VAL A 8 -14.96 -5.04 -7.05
CA VAL A 8 -14.16 -4.08 -7.81
C VAL A 8 -13.93 -2.87 -6.91
N PHE A 9 -12.66 -2.50 -6.72
CA PHE A 9 -12.29 -1.32 -5.96
C PHE A 9 -12.09 -0.13 -6.89
N ASP A 10 -12.69 0.99 -6.53
CA ASP A 10 -12.50 2.28 -7.21
C ASP A 10 -12.21 3.34 -6.14
N LEU A 11 -11.04 3.97 -6.24
CA LEU A 11 -10.62 4.99 -5.29
C LEU A 11 -11.58 6.19 -5.26
N SER A 12 -12.21 6.52 -6.40
CA SER A 12 -13.17 7.63 -6.45
C SER A 12 -14.36 7.41 -5.50
N GLY A 13 -14.69 6.16 -5.18
CA GLY A 13 -15.72 5.81 -4.21
C GLY A 13 -15.32 6.05 -2.76
N MET A 14 -14.05 6.38 -2.51
CA MET A 14 -13.52 6.61 -1.16
C MET A 14 -13.46 8.09 -0.78
N ARG A 15 -14.08 8.98 -1.57
CA ARG A 15 -14.16 10.40 -1.24
C ARG A 15 -14.79 10.59 0.14
N GLY A 16 -14.24 11.50 0.92
CA GLY A 16 -14.62 11.71 2.32
C GLY A 16 -13.81 10.90 3.31
N LYS A 17 -12.95 9.99 2.84
CA LYS A 17 -12.08 9.17 3.67
C LYS A 17 -10.62 9.31 3.26
N SER A 18 -9.72 9.15 4.24
CA SER A 18 -8.28 9.10 3.98
C SER A 18 -7.86 7.64 3.77
N VAL A 19 -7.26 7.35 2.64
CA VAL A 19 -6.88 5.99 2.24
C VAL A 19 -5.37 5.91 2.07
N LEU A 20 -4.75 4.98 2.77
CA LEU A 20 -3.33 4.68 2.60
C LEU A 20 -3.19 3.57 1.56
N LEU A 21 -2.60 3.92 0.42
CA LEU A 21 -2.29 2.97 -0.63
C LEU A 21 -0.89 2.41 -0.36
N TYR A 22 -0.79 1.09 -0.28
CA TYR A 22 0.48 0.40 -0.15
C TYR A 22 0.73 -0.40 -1.42
N PHE A 23 1.66 0.08 -2.25
CA PHE A 23 2.10 -0.62 -3.46
C PHE A 23 3.26 -1.54 -3.10
N GLN A 24 3.17 -2.80 -3.55
CA GLN A 24 4.18 -3.81 -3.24
C GLN A 24 4.60 -4.59 -4.47
N GLU A 25 5.74 -5.28 -4.37
CA GLU A 25 6.32 -6.05 -5.47
C GLU A 25 5.47 -7.26 -5.85
N GLY A 26 4.81 -7.91 -4.90
CA GLY A 26 3.87 -8.99 -5.18
C GLY A 26 4.18 -10.30 -4.48
N VAL A 27 3.62 -11.40 -5.03
CA VAL A 27 3.55 -12.70 -4.34
C VAL A 27 4.91 -13.34 -4.07
N THR A 28 5.96 -12.97 -4.80
CA THR A 28 7.32 -13.50 -4.58
C THR A 28 8.11 -12.73 -3.53
N CYS A 29 7.55 -11.65 -2.99
CA CYS A 29 8.22 -10.79 -2.02
C CYS A 29 7.66 -11.05 -0.62
N GLN A 30 8.26 -11.97 0.13
CA GLN A 30 7.81 -12.27 1.49
C GLN A 30 7.82 -11.04 2.41
N PRO A 31 8.89 -10.19 2.43
CA PRO A 31 8.87 -8.98 3.24
C PRO A 31 7.71 -8.04 2.92
N CYS A 32 7.26 -8.00 1.67
CA CYS A 32 6.12 -7.18 1.26
C CYS A 32 4.83 -7.66 1.92
N TRP A 33 4.64 -8.97 2.04
CA TRP A 33 3.47 -9.54 2.71
C TRP A 33 3.58 -9.41 4.23
N ASP A 34 4.77 -9.50 4.79
CA ASP A 34 5.02 -9.22 6.20
C ASP A 34 4.64 -7.78 6.51
N GLN A 35 4.95 -6.85 5.61
CA GLN A 35 4.53 -5.45 5.72
C GLN A 35 3.00 -5.33 5.72
N ALA A 36 2.32 -6.02 4.82
CA ALA A 36 0.87 -6.00 4.75
C ALA A 36 0.25 -6.50 6.06
N LYS A 37 0.82 -7.55 6.64
CA LYS A 37 0.36 -8.09 7.93
C LYS A 37 0.63 -7.11 9.08
N ASP A 38 1.78 -6.45 9.08
CA ASP A 38 2.14 -5.46 10.08
C ASP A 38 1.19 -4.25 10.04
N LEU A 39 0.79 -3.82 8.86
CA LEU A 39 -0.22 -2.76 8.69
C LEU A 39 -1.54 -3.16 9.35
N ALA A 40 -1.98 -4.39 9.14
CA ALA A 40 -3.21 -4.91 9.74
C ALA A 40 -3.10 -4.96 11.27
N THR A 41 -1.95 -5.39 11.79
CA THR A 41 -1.69 -5.48 13.23
C THR A 41 -1.73 -4.12 13.90
N HIS A 42 -1.32 -3.05 13.20
CA HIS A 42 -1.24 -1.69 13.72
C HIS A 42 -2.36 -0.78 13.19
N SER A 43 -3.50 -1.37 12.80
CA SER A 43 -4.62 -0.61 12.21
C SER A 43 -5.15 0.49 13.14
N ASP A 44 -5.13 0.25 14.45
CA ASP A 44 -5.60 1.24 15.43
C ASP A 44 -4.71 2.48 15.47
N GLN A 45 -3.38 2.30 15.40
CA GLN A 45 -2.44 3.40 15.38
C GLN A 45 -2.56 4.20 14.07
N LEU A 46 -2.78 3.53 12.94
CA LEU A 46 -3.01 4.22 11.68
C LEU A 46 -4.32 5.00 11.70
N ARG A 47 -5.37 4.43 12.26
CA ARG A 47 -6.66 5.13 12.41
C ARG A 47 -6.53 6.35 13.30
N ALA A 48 -5.76 6.27 14.39
CA ALA A 48 -5.49 7.40 15.28
C ALA A 48 -4.73 8.53 14.55
N LEU A 49 -3.95 8.19 13.53
CA LEU A 49 -3.24 9.17 12.70
C LEU A 49 -4.15 9.84 11.67
N GLY A 50 -5.36 9.31 11.45
CA GLY A 50 -6.32 9.83 10.48
C GLY A 50 -6.46 8.97 9.24
N VAL A 51 -5.89 7.78 9.21
CA VAL A 51 -6.03 6.83 8.10
C VAL A 51 -7.30 6.02 8.32
N ASP A 52 -8.29 6.19 7.44
CA ASP A 52 -9.57 5.49 7.53
C ASP A 52 -9.52 4.08 6.94
N SER A 53 -8.74 3.90 5.90
CA SER A 53 -8.61 2.61 5.22
C SER A 53 -7.18 2.40 4.73
N VAL A 54 -6.78 1.13 4.68
CA VAL A 54 -5.53 0.71 4.05
C VAL A 54 -5.89 -0.27 2.93
N VAL A 55 -5.28 -0.10 1.76
CA VAL A 55 -5.36 -1.09 0.69
C VAL A 55 -3.96 -1.39 0.21
N THR A 56 -3.69 -2.64 -0.16
CA THR A 56 -2.43 -3.00 -0.77
C THR A 56 -2.63 -3.36 -2.23
N ILE A 57 -1.68 -3.00 -3.08
CA ILE A 57 -1.78 -3.11 -4.53
C ILE A 57 -0.53 -3.81 -5.06
N ALA A 58 -0.74 -4.81 -5.91
CA ALA A 58 0.34 -5.48 -6.62
C ALA A 58 -0.12 -5.86 -8.03
N SER A 59 0.84 -6.21 -8.89
CA SER A 59 0.55 -6.51 -10.30
C SER A 59 0.27 -7.97 -10.58
N ASP A 60 0.30 -8.84 -9.58
CA ASP A 60 -0.01 -10.25 -9.76
C ASP A 60 -1.50 -10.47 -10.03
N PRO A 61 -1.88 -11.59 -10.67
CA PRO A 61 -3.29 -11.92 -10.86
C PRO A 61 -4.03 -12.03 -9.53
N VAL A 62 -5.28 -11.60 -9.51
CA VAL A 62 -6.08 -11.56 -8.28
C VAL A 62 -6.22 -12.94 -7.62
N ASP A 63 -6.34 -14.00 -8.42
CA ASP A 63 -6.49 -15.35 -7.90
C ASP A 63 -5.27 -15.82 -7.11
N VAL A 64 -4.07 -15.47 -7.60
CA VAL A 64 -2.81 -15.81 -6.93
C VAL A 64 -2.70 -15.04 -5.61
N MET A 65 -3.03 -13.75 -5.64
CA MET A 65 -2.97 -12.91 -4.43
C MET A 65 -4.05 -13.30 -3.41
N ARG A 66 -5.22 -13.75 -3.88
CA ARG A 66 -6.28 -14.24 -2.98
C ARG A 66 -5.78 -15.43 -2.15
N ARG A 67 -5.02 -16.30 -2.78
CA ARG A 67 -4.44 -17.47 -2.10
C ARG A 67 -3.45 -17.06 -1.01
N VAL A 68 -2.55 -16.13 -1.32
CA VAL A 68 -1.58 -15.63 -0.34
C VAL A 68 -2.28 -14.88 0.81
N ALA A 69 -3.24 -14.04 0.50
CA ALA A 69 -4.00 -13.30 1.51
C ALA A 69 -4.71 -14.25 2.48
N LYS A 70 -5.28 -15.34 1.95
CA LYS A 70 -5.93 -16.37 2.77
C LYS A 70 -4.92 -17.09 3.66
N ASP A 71 -3.79 -17.50 3.10
CA ASP A 71 -2.75 -18.22 3.84
C ASP A 71 -2.17 -17.37 4.97
N MET A 72 -2.11 -16.06 4.80
CA MET A 72 -1.64 -15.13 5.82
C MET A 72 -2.74 -14.61 6.74
N SER A 73 -3.98 -15.01 6.52
CA SER A 73 -5.14 -14.51 7.27
C SER A 73 -5.20 -12.98 7.27
N LEU A 74 -4.98 -12.38 6.10
CA LEU A 74 -4.96 -10.94 5.96
C LEU A 74 -6.36 -10.36 6.13
N SER A 75 -6.52 -9.35 6.98
CA SER A 75 -7.82 -8.82 7.38
C SER A 75 -8.40 -7.77 6.43
N TYR A 76 -7.65 -7.38 5.39
CA TYR A 76 -8.13 -6.41 4.40
C TYR A 76 -7.78 -6.90 2.99
N PRO A 77 -8.51 -6.41 1.96
CA PRO A 77 -8.33 -6.93 0.60
C PRO A 77 -7.05 -6.46 -0.05
N VAL A 78 -6.55 -7.28 -0.97
CA VAL A 78 -5.44 -6.96 -1.85
C VAL A 78 -6.00 -6.66 -3.24
N LEU A 79 -5.50 -5.62 -3.87
CA LEU A 79 -5.97 -5.16 -5.19
C LEU A 79 -5.00 -5.57 -6.28
N SER A 80 -5.55 -6.04 -7.39
CA SER A 80 -4.77 -6.47 -8.55
C SER A 80 -4.73 -5.37 -9.61
N ASP A 81 -3.52 -5.01 -10.02
CA ASP A 81 -3.24 -4.02 -11.08
C ASP A 81 -2.32 -4.68 -12.13
N PRO A 82 -2.82 -5.70 -12.87
CA PRO A 82 -1.95 -6.56 -13.66
C PRO A 82 -1.27 -5.86 -14.84
N ASP A 83 -1.86 -4.81 -15.36
CA ASP A 83 -1.27 -4.00 -16.44
C ASP A 83 -0.49 -2.78 -15.91
N LEU A 84 -0.36 -2.64 -14.60
CA LEU A 84 0.34 -1.54 -13.95
C LEU A 84 -0.25 -0.15 -14.27
N ALA A 85 -1.51 -0.08 -14.69
CA ALA A 85 -2.13 1.19 -15.06
C ALA A 85 -2.23 2.14 -13.87
N VAL A 86 -2.71 1.65 -12.73
CA VAL A 86 -2.82 2.45 -11.51
C VAL A 86 -1.43 2.71 -10.91
N SER A 87 -0.60 1.68 -10.86
CA SER A 87 0.76 1.79 -10.33
C SER A 87 1.58 2.83 -11.10
N SER A 88 1.49 2.83 -12.43
CA SER A 88 2.19 3.83 -13.27
C SER A 88 1.65 5.23 -13.05
N ALA A 89 0.33 5.37 -12.88
CA ALA A 89 -0.29 6.67 -12.61
C ALA A 89 0.23 7.29 -11.31
N TYR A 90 0.56 6.46 -10.32
CA TYR A 90 1.14 6.90 -9.04
C TYR A 90 2.67 6.84 -9.02
N HIS A 91 3.33 6.48 -10.12
CA HIS A 91 4.79 6.28 -10.20
C HIS A 91 5.30 5.24 -9.20
N ALA A 92 4.47 4.27 -8.82
CA ALA A 92 4.83 3.26 -7.84
C ALA A 92 5.78 2.20 -8.40
N ASN A 93 5.84 2.04 -9.73
CA ASN A 93 6.76 1.12 -10.39
C ASN A 93 8.10 1.77 -10.81
N ASP A 94 8.33 3.03 -10.44
CA ASP A 94 9.60 3.70 -10.73
C ASP A 94 10.71 3.31 -9.74
N TYR A 95 10.35 2.76 -8.59
CA TYR A 95 11.27 2.53 -7.46
C TYR A 95 11.40 1.05 -7.11
N GLY A 96 11.08 0.17 -8.05
CA GLY A 96 11.13 -1.27 -7.83
C GLY A 96 12.51 -1.87 -8.06
N MET A 97 12.81 -2.94 -7.35
CA MET A 97 14.05 -3.70 -7.52
C MET A 97 14.02 -4.56 -8.79
N MET A 98 12.83 -4.78 -9.34
CA MET A 98 12.60 -5.56 -10.57
C MET A 98 12.40 -4.65 -11.79
N GLY A 99 12.90 -3.41 -11.76
CA GLY A 99 12.67 -2.42 -12.80
C GLY A 99 11.22 -1.95 -12.80
N ARG A 100 10.71 -1.54 -13.97
CA ARG A 100 9.36 -0.97 -14.09
C ARG A 100 8.27 -2.02 -14.32
N SER A 101 8.63 -3.29 -14.37
CA SER A 101 7.67 -4.39 -14.60
C SER A 101 6.89 -4.76 -13.34
N ARG A 102 7.28 -4.26 -12.18
CA ARG A 102 6.60 -4.46 -10.90
C ARG A 102 6.69 -3.20 -10.06
N ASP A 103 5.80 -3.11 -9.07
CA ASP A 103 5.86 -2.04 -8.07
C ASP A 103 7.08 -2.20 -7.18
N GLY A 104 7.53 -1.09 -6.62
CA GLY A 104 8.48 -1.08 -5.53
C GLY A 104 7.76 -1.14 -4.19
N HIS A 105 8.36 -0.54 -3.16
CA HIS A 105 7.77 -0.46 -1.83
C HIS A 105 7.38 0.99 -1.56
N SER A 106 6.14 1.34 -1.93
CA SER A 106 5.68 2.73 -1.90
C SER A 106 4.39 2.86 -1.11
N PHE A 107 4.30 3.93 -0.33
CA PHE A 107 3.07 4.33 0.37
C PHE A 107 2.60 5.67 -0.16
N VAL A 108 1.30 5.79 -0.41
CA VAL A 108 0.67 7.04 -0.82
C VAL A 108 -0.58 7.25 0.02
N LEU A 109 -0.64 8.34 0.77
CA LEU A 109 -1.84 8.71 1.52
C LEU A 109 -2.69 9.66 0.69
N VAL A 110 -3.90 9.23 0.35
CA VAL A 110 -4.88 10.02 -0.38
C VAL A 110 -5.90 10.55 0.62
N GLY A 111 -6.07 11.87 0.65
CA GLY A 111 -7.00 12.52 1.57
C GLY A 111 -8.45 12.45 1.12
N PRO A 112 -9.38 12.99 1.97
CA PRO A 112 -10.82 12.94 1.67
C PRO A 112 -11.23 13.65 0.39
N ASP A 113 -10.45 14.62 -0.06
CA ASP A 113 -10.67 15.36 -1.31
C ASP A 113 -10.10 14.67 -2.55
N GLY A 114 -9.51 13.48 -2.38
CA GLY A 114 -8.88 12.73 -3.46
C GLY A 114 -7.46 13.19 -3.80
N ARG A 115 -6.88 14.11 -3.04
CA ARG A 115 -5.53 14.62 -3.28
C ARG A 115 -4.52 13.85 -2.43
N ILE A 116 -3.30 13.69 -2.97
CA ILE A 116 -2.20 13.06 -2.24
C ILE A 116 -1.74 14.01 -1.13
N ARG A 117 -1.75 13.52 0.09
CA ARG A 117 -1.30 14.27 1.27
C ARG A 117 0.10 13.91 1.70
N TRP A 118 0.55 12.70 1.38
CA TRP A 118 1.87 12.23 1.77
C TRP A 118 2.24 11.04 0.89
N ARG A 119 3.52 10.87 0.62
CA ARG A 119 4.03 9.67 -0.02
C ARG A 119 5.47 9.40 0.42
N ALA A 120 5.88 8.13 0.36
CA ALA A 120 7.26 7.71 0.53
C ALA A 120 7.52 6.46 -0.30
N ASP A 121 8.66 6.44 -0.98
CA ASP A 121 9.05 5.37 -1.89
C ASP A 121 10.28 4.64 -1.31
N TYR A 122 10.01 3.75 -0.34
CA TYR A 122 11.05 3.07 0.41
C TYR A 122 11.85 2.06 -0.40
N GLY A 123 11.29 1.60 -1.52
CA GLY A 123 12.01 0.71 -2.44
C GLY A 123 13.12 1.40 -3.21
N GLY A 124 13.10 2.73 -3.30
CA GLY A 124 14.14 3.54 -3.94
C GLY A 124 15.18 4.04 -2.96
N ALA A 125 16.10 4.84 -3.49
CA ALA A 125 17.15 5.47 -2.69
C ALA A 125 16.54 6.45 -1.69
N PRO A 126 17.10 6.61 -0.48
CA PRO A 126 18.28 5.94 0.07
C PRO A 126 17.96 4.62 0.80
N ASP A 127 16.69 4.28 0.95
CA ASP A 127 16.25 3.22 1.86
C ASP A 127 16.43 1.81 1.28
N TYR A 128 16.07 1.61 0.02
CA TYR A 128 16.11 0.32 -0.68
C TYR A 128 15.57 -0.84 0.17
N THR A 129 14.41 -0.63 0.81
CA THR A 129 13.81 -1.62 1.70
C THR A 129 12.46 -2.12 1.19
N MET A 130 12.14 -3.37 1.47
CA MET A 130 10.84 -3.99 1.21
C MET A 130 10.06 -4.25 2.49
N TYR A 131 10.55 -3.76 3.62
CA TYR A 131 9.82 -3.82 4.89
C TYR A 131 10.24 -2.66 5.79
N LEU A 132 9.24 -1.91 6.28
CA LEU A 132 9.43 -0.85 7.25
C LEU A 132 8.45 -1.10 8.41
N PRO A 133 8.93 -1.28 9.65
CA PRO A 133 8.03 -1.43 10.80
C PRO A 133 7.03 -0.28 10.88
N VAL A 134 5.77 -0.59 11.15
CA VAL A 134 4.70 0.43 11.14
C VAL A 134 4.95 1.58 12.10
N PRO A 135 5.52 1.39 13.31
CA PRO A 135 5.88 2.54 14.13
C PRO A 135 6.82 3.54 13.44
N ASN A 136 7.77 3.05 12.63
CA ASN A 136 8.66 3.89 11.84
C ASN A 136 7.89 4.61 10.72
N LEU A 137 6.98 3.89 10.05
CA LEU A 137 6.12 4.47 9.03
C LEU A 137 5.28 5.60 9.61
N ILE A 138 4.68 5.39 10.77
CA ILE A 138 3.87 6.40 11.45
C ILE A 138 4.71 7.62 11.81
N ALA A 139 5.94 7.42 12.29
CA ALA A 139 6.86 8.53 12.60
C ALA A 139 7.16 9.35 11.35
N ASP A 140 7.44 8.69 10.22
CA ASP A 140 7.71 9.37 8.95
C ASP A 140 6.47 10.14 8.46
N MET A 141 5.27 9.55 8.60
CA MET A 141 4.03 10.21 8.22
C MET A 141 3.76 11.45 9.07
N ARG A 142 3.97 11.36 10.39
CA ARG A 142 3.81 12.50 11.30
C ARG A 142 4.75 13.64 10.91
N GLN A 143 6.00 13.32 10.65
CA GLN A 143 7.00 14.30 10.25
C GLN A 143 6.66 14.92 8.89
N GLY A 144 6.33 14.10 7.91
CA GLY A 144 6.00 14.56 6.54
C GLY A 144 4.73 15.41 6.48
N MET A 145 3.73 15.08 7.28
CA MET A 145 2.48 15.84 7.37
C MET A 145 2.51 16.93 8.44
N ARG A 146 3.62 17.07 9.18
CA ARG A 146 3.81 18.04 10.25
C ARG A 146 2.74 17.92 11.34
N ILE A 147 2.39 16.68 11.68
CA ILE A 147 1.46 16.40 12.77
C ILE A 147 2.25 16.38 14.09
N PRO A 148 1.80 17.13 15.13
CA PRO A 148 2.45 17.08 16.44
C PRO A 148 2.44 15.65 16.98
N GLY A 149 3.62 15.17 17.42
CA GLY A 149 3.77 13.81 17.90
C GLY A 149 3.76 13.65 19.39
#